data_c68961832835788ac5d546181851266b
#
_entry.id   c68961832835788ac5d546181851266b
#
_cell.length_a   1.000
_cell.length_b   1.000
_cell.length_c   1.000
_cell.angle_alpha   90.00
_cell.angle_beta   90.00
_cell.angle_gamma   90.00
#
_symmetry.space_group_name_H-M   'P 1'
#
loop_
_entity.id
_entity.type
_entity.pdbx_description
1 polymer ?
#
loop_
_entity_poly.entity_id
_entity_poly.type
_entity_poly.pdbx_seq_one_letter_code
_entity_poly.pdbx_strand_id
1 'polypeptide(L)'
;MKAAVLIKKGSAFKAFEIREVTKPTAKRGEVLIKVAAFGLNFADVMARRGMYNEAPPLPAILGYDVAGTVEEVGEEVTNVKKGDRVTAMTRFGGYAEYAVTNATAVAVIPDELDAATATALTTQYCTALYAASEMVNLHKGDKVLIQSGAGGVGTALIQYAKHLDCEIFATAGSESKLSYLREIGVQHPINYNTQDFETEIKKITQQKGVDVIFDAVGGKSVKKGIRLLSPGGRLICYGASALSNKNIFGKIKTALDFGFYHPAMLMMPSKSIIGINMLQIADHQPQVIERCLTQVMKLYAEGIFIPKIANVYLITAIDEAHNYLENRSSIGKVVVQW
;
A
#
# COMPACT_ATOMS: atom_id res chain seq x y z
N MET A 1 -21.49 -14.10 12.03
CA MET A 1 -21.15 -13.35 10.80
C MET A 1 -20.32 -14.21 9.87
N LYS A 2 -20.37 -13.95 8.56
CA LYS A 2 -19.50 -14.61 7.59
C LYS A 2 -18.14 -13.94 7.50
N ALA A 3 -17.09 -14.73 7.23
CA ALA A 3 -15.74 -14.24 7.00
C ALA A 3 -15.02 -15.15 5.99
N ALA A 4 -14.13 -14.57 5.20
CA ALA A 4 -13.17 -15.32 4.39
C ALA A 4 -11.94 -15.66 5.25
N VAL A 5 -11.91 -16.89 5.70
CA VAL A 5 -10.89 -17.41 6.62
C VAL A 5 -9.75 -18.02 5.84
N LEU A 6 -8.54 -17.50 6.03
CA LEU A 6 -7.31 -18.13 5.55
C LEU A 6 -7.05 -19.40 6.36
N ILE A 7 -7.21 -20.55 5.72
CA ILE A 7 -7.05 -21.88 6.36
C ILE A 7 -5.72 -22.51 6.07
N LYS A 8 -5.07 -22.11 4.96
CA LYS A 8 -3.83 -22.71 4.48
C LYS A 8 -2.95 -21.69 3.77
N LYS A 9 -1.67 -21.74 4.00
CA LYS A 9 -0.67 -20.96 3.25
C LYS A 9 -0.48 -21.54 1.84
N GLY A 10 -0.25 -20.66 0.84
CA GLY A 10 0.11 -21.11 -0.50
C GLY A 10 -0.72 -20.48 -1.63
N SER A 11 -1.21 -21.30 -2.58
CA SER A 11 -2.01 -20.85 -3.72
C SER A 11 -3.35 -20.22 -3.27
N ALA A 12 -3.79 -19.17 -3.95
CA ALA A 12 -5.04 -18.50 -3.66
C ALA A 12 -6.25 -19.46 -3.70
N PHE A 13 -6.33 -20.29 -4.71
CA PHE A 13 -7.44 -21.23 -4.97
C PHE A 13 -7.64 -22.34 -3.93
N LYS A 14 -6.82 -22.40 -2.91
CA LYS A 14 -6.90 -23.41 -1.82
C LYS A 14 -6.69 -22.79 -0.44
N ALA A 15 -6.68 -21.48 -0.36
CA ALA A 15 -6.25 -20.77 0.84
C ALA A 15 -7.40 -20.32 1.72
N PHE A 16 -8.55 -20.00 1.12
CA PHE A 16 -9.67 -19.37 1.81
C PHE A 16 -10.90 -20.29 1.86
N GLU A 17 -11.63 -20.18 2.95
CA GLU A 17 -12.98 -20.72 3.10
C GLU A 17 -13.90 -19.64 3.67
N ILE A 18 -15.13 -19.56 3.15
CA ILE A 18 -16.17 -18.72 3.77
C ILE A 18 -16.76 -19.50 4.94
N ARG A 19 -16.61 -18.96 6.16
CA ARG A 19 -17.05 -19.58 7.40
C ARG A 19 -17.94 -18.65 8.22
N GLU A 20 -18.85 -19.23 8.98
CA GLU A 20 -19.50 -18.54 10.10
C GLU A 20 -18.50 -18.42 11.26
N VAL A 21 -18.37 -17.19 11.77
CA VAL A 21 -17.51 -16.85 12.92
C VAL A 21 -18.26 -15.93 13.87
N THR A 22 -17.80 -15.82 15.10
CA THR A 22 -18.37 -14.92 16.08
C THR A 22 -18.24 -13.47 15.62
N LYS A 23 -19.35 -12.71 15.66
CA LYS A 23 -19.33 -11.25 15.42
C LYS A 23 -18.58 -10.57 16.56
N PRO A 24 -17.56 -9.75 16.30
CA PRO A 24 -16.86 -9.01 17.34
C PRO A 24 -17.74 -7.89 17.90
N THR A 25 -17.35 -7.36 19.06
CA THR A 25 -17.94 -6.17 19.68
C THR A 25 -16.90 -5.08 19.82
N ALA A 26 -17.31 -3.82 19.77
CA ALA A 26 -16.41 -2.70 19.96
C ALA A 26 -16.06 -2.54 21.46
N LYS A 27 -14.78 -2.49 21.80
CA LYS A 27 -14.27 -2.16 23.12
C LYS A 27 -14.07 -0.65 23.24
N ARG A 28 -13.64 -0.19 24.42
CA ARG A 28 -13.24 1.20 24.66
C ARG A 28 -12.25 1.69 23.60
N GLY A 29 -12.57 2.81 22.94
CA GLY A 29 -11.77 3.40 21.86
C GLY A 29 -11.87 2.70 20.51
N GLU A 30 -12.71 1.65 20.38
CA GLU A 30 -12.88 0.89 19.14
C GLU A 30 -14.23 1.18 18.46
N VAL A 31 -14.26 0.90 17.17
CA VAL A 31 -15.45 1.03 16.30
C VAL A 31 -15.70 -0.30 15.60
N LEU A 32 -16.94 -0.79 15.67
CA LEU A 32 -17.41 -1.92 14.89
C LEU A 32 -18.04 -1.40 13.60
N ILE A 33 -17.53 -1.87 12.47
CA ILE A 33 -17.98 -1.46 11.13
C ILE A 33 -18.67 -2.63 10.46
N LYS A 34 -19.91 -2.43 9.95
CA LYS A 34 -20.54 -3.33 9.00
C LYS A 34 -19.90 -3.08 7.64
N VAL A 35 -19.14 -4.05 7.16
CA VAL A 35 -18.29 -3.92 5.96
C VAL A 35 -19.15 -4.06 4.70
N ALA A 36 -19.07 -3.08 3.81
CA ALA A 36 -19.65 -3.13 2.48
C ALA A 36 -18.60 -3.58 1.44
N ALA A 37 -17.35 -3.15 1.61
CA ALA A 37 -16.22 -3.53 0.77
C ALA A 37 -14.93 -3.56 1.58
N PHE A 38 -13.99 -4.38 1.15
CA PHE A 38 -12.63 -4.39 1.66
C PHE A 38 -11.62 -4.45 0.50
N GLY A 39 -10.46 -3.88 0.73
CA GLY A 39 -9.42 -3.81 -0.28
C GLY A 39 -8.33 -4.86 -0.10
N LEU A 40 -7.76 -5.36 -1.20
CA LEU A 40 -6.60 -6.23 -1.16
C LEU A 40 -5.32 -5.41 -1.25
N ASN A 41 -4.34 -5.76 -0.44
CA ASN A 41 -2.99 -5.23 -0.45
C ASN A 41 -1.97 -6.34 -0.75
N PHE A 42 -0.81 -5.99 -1.28
CA PHE A 42 0.21 -7.00 -1.56
C PHE A 42 0.72 -7.69 -0.28
N ALA A 43 0.59 -7.03 0.87
CA ALA A 43 0.85 -7.60 2.19
C ALA A 43 -0.09 -8.80 2.50
N ASP A 44 -1.35 -8.77 2.04
CA ASP A 44 -2.28 -9.91 2.17
C ASP A 44 -1.81 -11.12 1.34
N VAL A 45 -1.26 -10.87 0.14
CA VAL A 45 -0.64 -11.92 -0.68
C VAL A 45 0.58 -12.51 0.04
N MET A 46 1.41 -11.66 0.64
CA MET A 46 2.58 -12.10 1.42
C MET A 46 2.17 -12.89 2.66
N ALA A 47 1.13 -12.47 3.38
CA ALA A 47 0.56 -13.18 4.52
C ALA A 47 0.03 -14.56 4.13
N ARG A 48 -0.79 -14.62 3.07
CA ARG A 48 -1.29 -15.88 2.51
C ARG A 48 -0.16 -16.83 2.07
N ARG A 49 0.93 -16.29 1.53
CA ARG A 49 2.13 -17.06 1.16
C ARG A 49 3.00 -17.45 2.35
N GLY A 50 2.68 -17.00 3.57
CA GLY A 50 3.48 -17.25 4.78
C GLY A 50 4.81 -16.51 4.80
N MET A 51 4.87 -15.35 4.18
CA MET A 51 6.05 -14.50 4.03
C MET A 51 5.90 -13.14 4.72
N TYR A 52 4.91 -12.99 5.58
CA TYR A 52 4.65 -11.77 6.33
C TYR A 52 4.63 -12.09 7.81
N ASN A 53 5.62 -11.58 8.55
CA ASN A 53 5.82 -11.93 9.96
C ASN A 53 4.71 -11.42 10.89
N GLU A 54 4.06 -10.32 10.50
CA GLU A 54 2.94 -9.73 11.25
C GLU A 54 1.62 -10.52 11.09
N ALA A 55 1.58 -11.48 10.13
CA ALA A 55 0.36 -12.23 9.87
C ALA A 55 -0.02 -13.11 11.09
N PRO A 56 -1.31 -13.13 11.48
CA PRO A 56 -1.77 -13.96 12.58
C PRO A 56 -1.61 -15.46 12.25
N PRO A 57 -1.54 -16.32 13.28
CA PRO A 57 -1.52 -17.77 13.09
C PRO A 57 -2.81 -18.24 12.42
N LEU A 58 -2.70 -19.37 11.66
CA LEU A 58 -3.87 -19.98 11.04
C LEU A 58 -4.74 -20.73 12.08
N PRO A 59 -6.09 -20.74 11.90
CA PRO A 59 -6.87 -20.05 10.86
C PRO A 59 -6.97 -18.54 11.14
N ALA A 60 -6.98 -17.69 10.09
CA ALA A 60 -6.91 -16.25 10.24
C ALA A 60 -7.84 -15.51 9.28
N ILE A 61 -8.35 -14.36 9.69
CA ILE A 61 -9.06 -13.41 8.82
C ILE A 61 -8.06 -12.29 8.50
N LEU A 62 -7.72 -12.13 7.21
CA LEU A 62 -6.83 -11.07 6.74
C LEU A 62 -7.59 -9.76 6.53
N GLY A 63 -6.92 -8.78 5.88
CA GLY A 63 -7.48 -7.50 5.47
C GLY A 63 -7.02 -6.33 6.33
N TYR A 64 -6.61 -5.26 5.64
CA TYR A 64 -6.02 -4.06 6.25
C TYR A 64 -6.88 -2.82 6.05
N ASP A 65 -7.86 -2.84 5.14
CA ASP A 65 -8.72 -1.71 4.86
C ASP A 65 -10.14 -2.16 4.52
N VAL A 66 -11.10 -1.43 5.06
CA VAL A 66 -12.52 -1.67 4.87
C VAL A 66 -13.24 -0.35 4.61
N ALA A 67 -14.39 -0.40 3.92
CA ALA A 67 -15.35 0.69 3.88
C ALA A 67 -16.74 0.13 4.21
N GLY A 68 -17.54 0.90 4.92
CA GLY A 68 -18.86 0.44 5.36
C GLY A 68 -19.57 1.46 6.24
N THR A 69 -20.41 0.95 7.14
CA THR A 69 -21.20 1.77 8.06
C THR A 69 -20.88 1.42 9.50
N VAL A 70 -20.75 2.40 10.35
CA VAL A 70 -20.54 2.21 11.79
C VAL A 70 -21.77 1.52 12.39
N GLU A 71 -21.58 0.33 12.90
CA GLU A 71 -22.60 -0.48 13.57
C GLU A 71 -22.67 -0.20 15.07
N GLU A 72 -21.49 -0.05 15.71
CA GLU A 72 -21.34 0.16 17.14
C GLU A 72 -20.10 1.00 17.42
N VAL A 73 -20.13 1.84 18.42
CA VAL A 73 -18.98 2.59 18.94
C VAL A 73 -18.74 2.19 20.39
N GLY A 74 -17.47 1.95 20.73
CA GLY A 74 -17.06 1.70 22.12
C GLY A 74 -17.05 2.98 22.96
N GLU A 75 -16.83 2.81 24.26
CA GLU A 75 -16.67 3.94 25.17
C GLU A 75 -15.51 4.86 24.70
N GLU A 76 -15.64 6.17 24.97
CA GLU A 76 -14.67 7.23 24.61
C GLU A 76 -14.47 7.50 23.12
N VAL A 77 -15.21 6.88 22.23
CA VAL A 77 -15.20 7.24 20.81
C VAL A 77 -16.04 8.49 20.59
N THR A 78 -15.43 9.55 20.04
CA THR A 78 -16.08 10.86 19.84
C THR A 78 -16.05 11.35 18.39
N ASN A 79 -15.18 10.77 17.56
CA ASN A 79 -14.95 11.21 16.16
C ASN A 79 -15.91 10.60 15.15
N VAL A 80 -16.65 9.53 15.52
CA VAL A 80 -17.67 8.86 14.70
C VAL A 80 -18.84 8.40 15.55
N LYS A 81 -19.99 8.16 14.93
CA LYS A 81 -21.21 7.64 15.58
C LYS A 81 -21.85 6.53 14.76
N LYS A 82 -22.71 5.74 15.39
CA LYS A 82 -23.52 4.71 14.72
C LYS A 82 -24.27 5.31 13.52
N GLY A 83 -24.17 4.63 12.38
CA GLY A 83 -24.79 5.03 11.12
C GLY A 83 -23.88 5.84 10.20
N ASP A 84 -22.75 6.36 10.68
CA ASP A 84 -21.80 7.08 9.82
C ASP A 84 -21.23 6.13 8.76
N ARG A 85 -21.10 6.62 7.52
CA ARG A 85 -20.37 5.94 6.47
C ARG A 85 -18.87 6.22 6.64
N VAL A 86 -18.08 5.17 6.65
CA VAL A 86 -16.65 5.28 7.00
C VAL A 86 -15.77 4.42 6.11
N THR A 87 -14.51 4.84 6.02
CA THR A 87 -13.40 3.97 5.63
C THR A 87 -12.43 3.82 6.80
N ALA A 88 -11.79 2.68 6.92
CA ALA A 88 -10.95 2.40 8.07
C ALA A 88 -9.76 1.47 7.75
N MET A 89 -8.63 1.72 8.42
CA MET A 89 -7.54 0.74 8.49
C MET A 89 -7.85 -0.26 9.59
N THR A 90 -7.63 -1.55 9.30
CA THR A 90 -7.77 -2.63 10.28
C THR A 90 -6.43 -3.32 10.49
N ARG A 91 -6.22 -3.85 11.71
CA ARG A 91 -5.08 -4.71 11.99
C ARG A 91 -5.47 -6.17 11.77
N PHE A 92 -5.67 -6.57 10.51
CA PHE A 92 -6.37 -7.78 10.10
C PHE A 92 -7.88 -7.75 10.41
N GLY A 93 -8.59 -8.82 10.06
CA GLY A 93 -10.04 -8.94 10.31
C GLY A 93 -10.94 -8.27 9.28
N GLY A 94 -10.37 -7.57 8.27
CA GLY A 94 -11.15 -6.86 7.27
C GLY A 94 -11.92 -7.76 6.29
N TYR A 95 -11.52 -9.03 6.13
CA TYR A 95 -12.18 -9.97 5.22
C TYR A 95 -13.42 -10.62 5.85
N ALA A 96 -14.26 -9.83 6.48
CA ALA A 96 -15.47 -10.26 7.18
C ALA A 96 -16.63 -9.28 6.98
N GLU A 97 -17.87 -9.72 7.24
CA GLU A 97 -19.06 -8.85 7.22
C GLU A 97 -19.00 -7.72 8.27
N TYR A 98 -18.21 -7.91 9.32
CA TYR A 98 -17.97 -6.90 10.36
C TYR A 98 -16.50 -6.90 10.75
N ALA A 99 -15.96 -5.70 10.92
CA ALA A 99 -14.57 -5.48 11.34
C ALA A 99 -14.51 -4.50 12.52
N VAL A 100 -13.60 -4.75 13.46
CA VAL A 100 -13.32 -3.84 14.59
C VAL A 100 -11.97 -3.19 14.35
N THR A 101 -11.89 -1.89 14.65
CA THR A 101 -10.62 -1.16 14.64
C THR A 101 -10.64 0.00 15.62
N ASN A 102 -9.48 0.57 15.91
CA ASN A 102 -9.36 1.77 16.75
C ASN A 102 -10.01 2.98 16.06
N ALA A 103 -10.68 3.84 16.80
CA ALA A 103 -11.35 5.03 16.28
C ALA A 103 -10.40 6.01 15.57
N THR A 104 -9.13 6.08 15.95
CA THR A 104 -8.10 6.88 15.26
C THR A 104 -7.78 6.38 13.85
N ALA A 105 -8.13 5.14 13.54
CA ALA A 105 -7.93 4.54 12.22
C ALA A 105 -9.18 4.60 11.33
N VAL A 106 -10.17 5.43 11.69
CA VAL A 106 -11.47 5.57 11.01
C VAL A 106 -11.64 6.99 10.49
N ALA A 107 -12.07 7.14 9.24
CA ALA A 107 -12.46 8.41 8.66
C ALA A 107 -13.89 8.35 8.11
N VAL A 108 -14.70 9.36 8.41
CA VAL A 108 -16.02 9.55 7.79
C VAL A 108 -15.83 9.85 6.32
N ILE A 109 -16.66 9.26 5.47
CA ILE A 109 -16.64 9.47 4.02
C ILE A 109 -17.93 10.15 3.55
N PRO A 110 -17.85 10.98 2.48
CA PRO A 110 -19.03 11.59 1.87
C PRO A 110 -20.04 10.55 1.37
N ASP A 111 -21.31 10.91 1.34
CA ASP A 111 -22.38 10.01 0.90
C ASP A 111 -22.25 9.56 -0.56
N GLU A 112 -21.70 10.42 -1.41
CA GLU A 112 -21.44 10.15 -2.83
C GLU A 112 -20.22 9.25 -3.08
N LEU A 113 -19.32 9.06 -2.08
CA LEU A 113 -18.15 8.23 -2.24
C LEU A 113 -18.53 6.74 -2.10
N ASP A 114 -18.34 5.98 -3.19
CA ASP A 114 -18.61 4.54 -3.16
C ASP A 114 -17.59 3.78 -2.29
N ALA A 115 -18.02 2.61 -1.77
CA ALA A 115 -17.21 1.82 -0.84
C ALA A 115 -15.90 1.30 -1.46
N ALA A 116 -15.88 0.99 -2.76
CA ALA A 116 -14.67 0.49 -3.42
C ALA A 116 -13.60 1.60 -3.49
N THR A 117 -13.99 2.79 -3.90
CA THR A 117 -13.10 3.96 -3.94
C THR A 117 -12.63 4.34 -2.53
N ALA A 118 -13.51 4.29 -1.53
CA ALA A 118 -13.17 4.55 -0.14
C ALA A 118 -12.09 3.61 0.40
N THR A 119 -12.17 2.29 0.10
CA THR A 119 -11.12 1.34 0.54
C THR A 119 -9.76 1.63 -0.10
N ALA A 120 -9.72 2.17 -1.32
CA ALA A 120 -8.47 2.50 -1.98
C ALA A 120 -7.75 3.66 -1.28
N LEU A 121 -8.50 4.66 -0.79
CA LEU A 121 -7.96 5.82 -0.07
C LEU A 121 -7.30 5.45 1.27
N THR A 122 -7.62 4.31 1.85
CA THR A 122 -7.17 3.96 3.20
C THR A 122 -5.70 3.57 3.24
N THR A 123 -5.37 2.29 3.23
CA THR A 123 -4.00 1.82 3.46
C THR A 123 -3.01 2.32 2.40
N GLN A 124 -3.40 2.32 1.12
CA GLN A 124 -2.48 2.65 0.03
C GLN A 124 -2.15 4.14 0.00
N TYR A 125 -3.14 5.00 0.14
CA TYR A 125 -2.94 6.45 0.11
C TYR A 125 -2.32 6.97 1.42
N CYS A 126 -2.68 6.39 2.59
CA CYS A 126 -1.98 6.69 3.83
C CYS A 126 -0.49 6.30 3.77
N THR A 127 -0.17 5.13 3.21
CA THR A 127 1.23 4.70 3.01
C THR A 127 1.98 5.69 2.13
N ALA A 128 1.38 6.10 1.02
CA ALA A 128 1.98 7.06 0.09
C ALA A 128 2.19 8.43 0.74
N LEU A 129 1.17 8.95 1.43
CA LEU A 129 1.25 10.24 2.09
C LEU A 129 2.28 10.23 3.23
N TYR A 130 2.25 9.21 4.10
CA TYR A 130 3.24 9.06 5.16
C TYR A 130 4.67 9.02 4.60
N ALA A 131 4.89 8.24 3.54
CA ALA A 131 6.19 8.14 2.90
C ALA A 131 6.67 9.47 2.31
N ALA A 132 5.79 10.17 1.58
CA ALA A 132 6.15 11.33 0.77
C ALA A 132 6.15 12.65 1.56
N SER A 133 5.26 12.78 2.55
CA SER A 133 5.08 13.99 3.33
C SER A 133 5.84 13.93 4.66
N GLU A 134 5.65 12.88 5.47
CA GLU A 134 6.22 12.84 6.82
C GLU A 134 7.66 12.29 6.84
N MET A 135 7.97 11.28 6.02
CA MET A 135 9.29 10.64 6.06
C MET A 135 10.34 11.37 5.22
N VAL A 136 9.98 11.94 4.07
CA VAL A 136 10.96 12.60 3.19
C VAL A 136 10.63 14.06 2.89
N ASN A 137 9.40 14.52 3.12
CA ASN A 137 8.97 15.88 2.83
C ASN A 137 9.39 16.31 1.41
N LEU A 138 8.67 15.81 0.41
CA LEU A 138 8.92 16.13 -1.01
C LEU A 138 8.82 17.62 -1.26
N HIS A 139 9.72 18.14 -2.09
CA HIS A 139 9.77 19.53 -2.48
C HIS A 139 9.55 19.70 -3.99
N LYS A 140 9.08 20.86 -4.39
CA LYS A 140 9.00 21.26 -5.80
C LYS A 140 10.33 21.09 -6.51
N GLY A 141 10.30 20.41 -7.67
CA GLY A 141 11.47 20.14 -8.49
C GLY A 141 12.30 18.92 -8.09
N ASP A 142 11.95 18.22 -7.00
CA ASP A 142 12.59 16.94 -6.67
C ASP A 142 12.40 15.95 -7.83
N LYS A 143 13.48 15.21 -8.18
CA LYS A 143 13.44 14.07 -9.08
C LYS A 143 13.07 12.82 -8.31
N VAL A 144 11.91 12.26 -8.61
CA VAL A 144 11.31 11.17 -7.83
C VAL A 144 11.20 9.90 -8.67
N LEU A 145 11.81 8.81 -8.22
CA LEU A 145 11.61 7.47 -8.80
C LEU A 145 10.58 6.69 -7.99
N ILE A 146 9.52 6.24 -8.65
CA ILE A 146 8.47 5.42 -8.05
C ILE A 146 8.48 4.03 -8.68
N GLN A 147 8.90 3.04 -7.90
CA GLN A 147 8.86 1.63 -8.33
C GLN A 147 7.43 1.09 -8.23
N SER A 148 7.04 0.24 -9.21
CA SER A 148 5.66 -0.28 -9.31
C SER A 148 4.61 0.84 -9.40
N GLY A 149 4.84 1.86 -10.23
CA GLY A 149 4.05 3.08 -10.32
C GLY A 149 2.56 2.88 -10.60
N ALA A 150 2.18 1.84 -11.34
CA ALA A 150 0.77 1.53 -11.64
C ALA A 150 0.03 0.78 -10.51
N GLY A 151 0.68 0.46 -9.38
CA GLY A 151 0.01 -0.06 -8.19
C GLY A 151 -0.68 1.05 -7.38
N GLY A 152 -1.52 0.70 -6.40
CA GLY A 152 -2.28 1.71 -5.65
C GLY A 152 -1.41 2.71 -4.90
N VAL A 153 -0.37 2.28 -4.18
CA VAL A 153 0.58 3.19 -3.51
C VAL A 153 1.36 4.01 -4.55
N GLY A 154 1.80 3.38 -5.66
CA GLY A 154 2.51 4.07 -6.73
C GLY A 154 1.67 5.16 -7.39
N THR A 155 0.38 4.88 -7.66
CA THR A 155 -0.58 5.87 -8.18
C THR A 155 -0.72 7.06 -7.24
N ALA A 156 -0.90 6.82 -5.93
CA ALA A 156 -1.02 7.88 -4.93
C ALA A 156 0.27 8.72 -4.83
N LEU A 157 1.45 8.09 -4.84
CA LEU A 157 2.74 8.77 -4.84
C LEU A 157 2.92 9.65 -6.08
N ILE A 158 2.53 9.17 -7.28
CA ILE A 158 2.58 9.94 -8.52
C ILE A 158 1.68 11.17 -8.43
N GLN A 159 0.44 11.01 -7.96
CA GLN A 159 -0.51 12.11 -7.81
C GLN A 159 0.01 13.16 -6.82
N TYR A 160 0.57 12.74 -5.69
CA TYR A 160 1.14 13.66 -4.70
C TYR A 160 2.41 14.36 -5.21
N ALA A 161 3.33 13.63 -5.86
CA ALA A 161 4.53 14.21 -6.45
C ALA A 161 4.20 15.20 -7.59
N LYS A 162 3.18 14.89 -8.40
CA LYS A 162 2.66 15.81 -9.43
C LYS A 162 2.08 17.09 -8.83
N HIS A 163 1.30 16.98 -7.74
CA HIS A 163 0.76 18.12 -7.02
C HIS A 163 1.86 19.06 -6.50
N LEU A 164 3.05 18.51 -6.18
CA LEU A 164 4.22 19.27 -5.72
C LEU A 164 5.16 19.69 -6.85
N ASP A 165 4.77 19.55 -8.13
CA ASP A 165 5.63 19.86 -9.30
C ASP A 165 6.98 19.13 -9.31
N CYS A 166 7.02 17.86 -8.89
CA CYS A 166 8.21 17.01 -9.00
C CYS A 166 8.43 16.48 -10.43
N GLU A 167 9.68 16.16 -10.78
CA GLU A 167 10.00 15.39 -11.99
C GLU A 167 9.90 13.89 -11.70
N ILE A 168 8.96 13.18 -12.36
CA ILE A 168 8.55 11.84 -11.98
C ILE A 168 9.08 10.78 -12.95
N PHE A 169 9.85 9.85 -12.43
CA PHE A 169 10.23 8.58 -13.03
C PHE A 169 9.40 7.47 -12.41
N ALA A 170 8.80 6.59 -13.21
CA ALA A 170 8.03 5.48 -12.64
C ALA A 170 8.23 4.20 -13.44
N THR A 171 8.30 3.05 -12.74
CA THR A 171 8.47 1.76 -13.40
C THR A 171 7.19 0.95 -13.45
N ALA A 172 6.97 0.25 -14.56
CA ALA A 172 5.90 -0.71 -14.74
C ALA A 172 6.35 -1.87 -15.65
N GLY A 173 5.56 -2.96 -15.74
CA GLY A 173 5.96 -4.18 -16.45
C GLY A 173 5.19 -4.46 -17.74
N SER A 174 4.30 -3.59 -18.18
CA SER A 174 3.54 -3.78 -19.42
C SER A 174 3.21 -2.46 -20.10
N GLU A 175 2.97 -2.48 -21.40
CA GLU A 175 2.65 -1.25 -22.14
C GLU A 175 1.34 -0.62 -21.68
N SER A 176 0.33 -1.41 -21.33
CA SER A 176 -0.93 -0.88 -20.76
C SER A 176 -0.70 -0.09 -19.48
N LYS A 177 0.23 -0.55 -18.62
CA LYS A 177 0.62 0.16 -17.40
C LYS A 177 1.45 1.40 -17.70
N LEU A 178 2.32 1.37 -18.71
CA LEU A 178 3.06 2.56 -19.13
C LEU A 178 2.14 3.62 -19.72
N SER A 179 1.14 3.23 -20.50
CA SER A 179 0.10 4.13 -21.00
C SER A 179 -0.65 4.80 -19.86
N TYR A 180 -1.05 4.03 -18.84
CA TYR A 180 -1.65 4.57 -17.63
C TYR A 180 -0.72 5.56 -16.90
N LEU A 181 0.59 5.24 -16.77
CA LEU A 181 1.54 6.15 -16.14
C LEU A 181 1.65 7.50 -16.90
N ARG A 182 1.65 7.47 -18.24
CA ARG A 182 1.65 8.69 -19.07
C ARG A 182 0.38 9.50 -18.86
N GLU A 183 -0.78 8.82 -18.82
CA GLU A 183 -2.10 9.43 -18.59
C GLU A 183 -2.16 10.21 -17.27
N ILE A 184 -1.61 9.65 -16.18
CA ILE A 184 -1.62 10.32 -14.87
C ILE A 184 -0.48 11.34 -14.69
N GLY A 185 0.37 11.54 -15.72
CA GLY A 185 1.35 12.61 -15.80
C GLY A 185 2.78 12.25 -15.42
N VAL A 186 3.17 10.97 -15.51
CA VAL A 186 4.58 10.56 -15.36
C VAL A 186 5.38 11.00 -16.58
N GLN A 187 6.43 11.79 -16.38
CA GLN A 187 7.30 12.27 -17.44
C GLN A 187 8.20 11.17 -18.02
N HIS A 188 8.69 10.26 -17.15
CA HIS A 188 9.64 9.23 -17.53
C HIS A 188 9.17 7.82 -17.13
N PRO A 189 8.18 7.24 -17.85
CA PRO A 189 7.74 5.87 -17.61
C PRO A 189 8.74 4.86 -18.17
N ILE A 190 9.14 3.86 -17.37
CA ILE A 190 10.19 2.88 -17.71
C ILE A 190 9.61 1.47 -17.60
N ASN A 191 9.78 0.68 -18.69
CA ASN A 191 9.40 -0.73 -18.70
C ASN A 191 10.52 -1.61 -18.14
N TYR A 192 10.41 -2.07 -16.91
CA TYR A 192 11.43 -2.88 -16.26
C TYR A 192 11.64 -4.27 -16.87
N ASN A 193 10.78 -4.74 -17.79
CA ASN A 193 10.95 -6.00 -18.50
C ASN A 193 11.85 -5.87 -19.74
N THR A 194 11.96 -4.66 -20.30
CA THR A 194 12.71 -4.38 -21.52
C THR A 194 13.86 -3.39 -21.31
N GLN A 195 13.83 -2.64 -20.21
CA GLN A 195 14.80 -1.58 -19.92
C GLN A 195 15.38 -1.76 -18.51
N ASP A 196 16.67 -1.46 -18.36
CA ASP A 196 17.28 -1.32 -17.04
C ASP A 196 17.06 0.10 -16.50
N PHE A 197 16.24 0.23 -15.47
CA PHE A 197 15.85 1.53 -14.94
C PHE A 197 17.05 2.36 -14.42
N GLU A 198 18.10 1.70 -13.90
CA GLU A 198 19.31 2.40 -13.46
C GLU A 198 20.03 3.07 -14.66
N THR A 199 20.15 2.35 -15.76
CA THR A 199 20.77 2.85 -17.00
C THR A 199 19.95 3.98 -17.61
N GLU A 200 18.63 3.81 -17.73
CA GLU A 200 17.76 4.82 -18.32
C GLU A 200 17.75 6.13 -17.51
N ILE A 201 17.63 6.03 -16.18
CA ILE A 201 17.63 7.21 -15.32
C ILE A 201 18.99 7.93 -15.39
N LYS A 202 20.09 7.21 -15.33
CA LYS A 202 21.44 7.83 -15.49
C LYS A 202 21.60 8.58 -16.81
N LYS A 203 21.06 8.02 -17.90
CA LYS A 203 21.07 8.66 -19.21
C LYS A 203 20.24 9.95 -19.21
N ILE A 204 19.00 9.90 -18.72
CA ILE A 204 18.08 11.05 -18.69
C ILE A 204 18.62 12.15 -17.77
N THR A 205 19.10 11.80 -16.60
CA THR A 205 19.61 12.74 -15.59
C THR A 205 21.06 13.17 -15.82
N GLN A 206 21.69 12.74 -16.93
CA GLN A 206 23.11 13.02 -17.23
C GLN A 206 24.03 12.65 -16.04
N GLN A 207 23.82 11.46 -15.46
CA GLN A 207 24.53 10.90 -14.30
C GLN A 207 24.29 11.62 -12.95
N LYS A 208 23.39 12.62 -12.90
CA LYS A 208 23.09 13.37 -11.65
C LYS A 208 22.24 12.57 -10.67
N GLY A 209 21.49 11.55 -11.16
CA GLY A 209 20.64 10.72 -10.34
C GLY A 209 19.30 11.37 -9.96
N VAL A 210 18.65 10.84 -8.90
CA VAL A 210 17.34 11.28 -8.41
C VAL A 210 17.41 11.60 -6.91
N ASP A 211 16.50 12.44 -6.44
CA ASP A 211 16.50 12.94 -5.08
C ASP A 211 15.73 12.01 -4.12
N VAL A 212 14.67 11.38 -4.61
CA VAL A 212 13.84 10.47 -3.80
C VAL A 212 13.49 9.22 -4.59
N ILE A 213 13.56 8.07 -3.91
CA ILE A 213 13.16 6.77 -4.48
C ILE A 213 12.15 6.11 -3.54
N PHE A 214 10.99 5.75 -4.06
CA PHE A 214 9.99 4.94 -3.38
C PHE A 214 10.04 3.49 -3.91
N ASP A 215 10.47 2.55 -3.08
CA ASP A 215 10.71 1.15 -3.46
C ASP A 215 9.74 0.18 -2.77
N ALA A 216 8.84 -0.42 -3.57
CA ALA A 216 7.94 -1.51 -3.18
C ALA A 216 8.50 -2.89 -3.54
N VAL A 217 9.65 -2.96 -4.23
CA VAL A 217 10.17 -4.18 -4.85
C VAL A 217 11.17 -4.89 -3.95
N GLY A 218 12.14 -4.16 -3.42
CA GLY A 218 13.17 -4.72 -2.56
C GLY A 218 14.29 -5.44 -3.33
N GLY A 219 15.25 -6.03 -2.59
CA GLY A 219 16.36 -6.79 -3.15
C GLY A 219 17.24 -5.95 -4.08
N LYS A 220 17.48 -6.42 -5.31
CA LYS A 220 18.32 -5.71 -6.30
C LYS A 220 17.85 -4.30 -6.62
N SER A 221 16.54 -4.01 -6.49
CA SER A 221 16.00 -2.68 -6.71
C SER A 221 16.62 -1.67 -5.73
N VAL A 222 16.72 -2.03 -4.46
CA VAL A 222 17.34 -1.22 -3.41
C VAL A 222 18.82 -0.92 -3.74
N LYS A 223 19.61 -1.94 -4.12
CA LYS A 223 21.03 -1.73 -4.51
C LYS A 223 21.18 -0.76 -5.67
N LYS A 224 20.35 -0.92 -6.71
CA LYS A 224 20.33 0.00 -7.86
C LYS A 224 19.90 1.40 -7.44
N GLY A 225 18.84 1.48 -6.61
CA GLY A 225 18.31 2.73 -6.10
C GLY A 225 19.37 3.55 -5.36
N ILE A 226 20.12 2.94 -4.44
CA ILE A 226 21.18 3.66 -3.70
C ILE A 226 22.26 4.23 -4.63
N ARG A 227 22.60 3.52 -5.73
CA ARG A 227 23.56 4.04 -6.72
C ARG A 227 22.98 5.22 -7.51
N LEU A 228 21.66 5.25 -7.69
CA LEU A 228 20.96 6.31 -8.41
C LEU A 228 20.71 7.57 -7.59
N LEU A 229 20.75 7.49 -6.25
CA LEU A 229 20.51 8.67 -5.42
C LEU A 229 21.59 9.73 -5.66
N SER A 230 21.16 10.97 -5.86
CA SER A 230 21.98 12.17 -5.77
C SER A 230 22.51 12.37 -4.33
N PRO A 231 23.51 13.21 -4.09
CA PRO A 231 23.86 13.66 -2.73
C PRO A 231 22.66 14.32 -2.06
N GLY A 232 22.38 13.97 -0.80
CA GLY A 232 21.17 14.38 -0.09
C GLY A 232 19.97 13.49 -0.38
N GLY A 233 20.09 12.50 -1.27
CA GLY A 233 18.98 11.64 -1.70
C GLY A 233 18.52 10.64 -0.65
N ARG A 234 17.23 10.27 -0.75
CA ARG A 234 16.50 9.44 0.23
C ARG A 234 15.82 8.26 -0.47
N LEU A 235 16.08 7.04 -0.03
CA LEU A 235 15.44 5.81 -0.53
C LEU A 235 14.49 5.28 0.52
N ILE A 236 13.21 5.13 0.17
CA ILE A 236 12.14 4.64 1.05
C ILE A 236 11.75 3.23 0.63
N CYS A 237 11.93 2.26 1.54
CA CYS A 237 11.53 0.87 1.37
C CYS A 237 10.23 0.63 2.13
N TYR A 238 9.13 0.35 1.40
CA TYR A 238 7.83 0.05 2.00
C TYR A 238 7.24 -1.29 1.53
N GLY A 239 8.00 -2.06 0.78
CA GLY A 239 7.60 -3.37 0.31
C GLY A 239 8.77 -4.28 -0.07
N ALA A 240 8.46 -5.55 -0.30
CA ALA A 240 9.42 -6.57 -0.68
C ALA A 240 8.83 -7.55 -1.71
N SER A 241 8.13 -7.01 -2.72
CA SER A 241 7.40 -7.82 -3.70
C SER A 241 8.29 -8.75 -4.54
N ALA A 242 9.61 -8.49 -4.59
CA ALA A 242 10.58 -9.39 -5.22
C ALA A 242 10.72 -10.75 -4.50
N LEU A 243 10.25 -10.88 -3.25
CA LEU A 243 10.24 -12.15 -2.51
C LEU A 243 9.10 -13.08 -2.93
N SER A 244 8.02 -12.55 -3.54
CA SER A 244 6.89 -13.37 -4.00
C SER A 244 7.32 -14.33 -5.09
N ASN A 245 6.68 -15.50 -5.15
CA ASN A 245 6.90 -16.55 -6.17
C ASN A 245 8.34 -17.14 -6.23
N LYS A 246 9.15 -17.00 -5.16
CA LYS A 246 10.49 -17.60 -5.07
C LYS A 246 10.50 -18.81 -4.14
N ASN A 247 11.35 -19.80 -4.49
CA ASN A 247 11.70 -20.88 -3.58
C ASN A 247 12.62 -20.38 -2.46
N ILE A 248 12.95 -21.24 -1.49
CA ILE A 248 13.74 -20.85 -0.31
C ILE A 248 15.09 -20.24 -0.68
N PHE A 249 15.82 -20.82 -1.63
CA PHE A 249 17.11 -20.30 -2.09
C PHE A 249 16.97 -18.94 -2.77
N GLY A 250 15.91 -18.75 -3.57
CA GLY A 250 15.59 -17.46 -4.19
C GLY A 250 15.24 -16.38 -3.18
N LYS A 251 14.56 -16.76 -2.07
CA LYS A 251 14.26 -15.85 -0.96
C LYS A 251 15.53 -15.40 -0.23
N ILE A 252 16.42 -16.35 0.11
CA ILE A 252 17.72 -16.06 0.74
C ILE A 252 18.54 -15.13 -0.17
N LYS A 253 18.64 -15.46 -1.47
CA LYS A 253 19.33 -14.60 -2.43
C LYS A 253 18.74 -13.19 -2.48
N THR A 254 17.41 -13.06 -2.50
CA THR A 254 16.76 -11.74 -2.51
C THR A 254 17.02 -10.98 -1.22
N ALA A 255 17.04 -11.65 -0.06
CA ALA A 255 17.40 -11.02 1.21
C ALA A 255 18.84 -10.48 1.17
N LEU A 256 19.80 -11.26 0.67
CA LEU A 256 21.18 -10.80 0.46
C LEU A 256 21.28 -9.68 -0.59
N ASP A 257 20.39 -9.68 -1.56
CA ASP A 257 20.30 -8.66 -2.61
C ASP A 257 19.80 -7.29 -2.08
N PHE A 258 19.19 -7.21 -0.90
CA PHE A 258 18.94 -5.91 -0.24
C PHE A 258 20.24 -5.18 0.10
N GLY A 259 21.31 -5.92 0.39
CA GLY A 259 22.63 -5.38 0.73
C GLY A 259 22.80 -5.16 2.22
N PHE A 260 24.04 -4.88 2.59
CA PHE A 260 24.44 -4.46 3.92
C PHE A 260 25.03 -3.06 3.84
N TYR A 261 24.52 -2.14 4.65
CA TYR A 261 24.91 -0.74 4.61
C TYR A 261 25.46 -0.32 5.96
N HIS A 262 26.77 -0.06 5.98
CA HIS A 262 27.40 0.55 7.15
C HIS A 262 27.10 2.06 7.16
N PRO A 263 26.86 2.71 8.32
CA PRO A 263 26.56 4.14 8.38
C PRO A 263 27.50 5.05 7.61
N ALA A 264 28.80 4.76 7.61
CA ALA A 264 29.77 5.54 6.85
C ALA A 264 29.53 5.51 5.32
N MET A 265 28.98 4.39 4.80
CA MET A 265 28.66 4.27 3.36
C MET A 265 27.47 5.16 2.96
N LEU A 266 26.68 5.60 3.91
CA LEU A 266 25.56 6.52 3.71
C LEU A 266 25.96 7.96 4.02
N MET A 267 26.72 8.15 5.10
CA MET A 267 27.17 9.45 5.58
C MET A 267 28.08 10.15 4.56
N MET A 268 29.07 9.45 4.02
CA MET A 268 30.06 10.06 3.10
C MET A 268 29.42 10.62 1.81
N PRO A 269 28.51 9.91 1.11
CA PRO A 269 27.78 10.46 -0.05
C PRO A 269 26.51 11.23 0.35
N SER A 270 26.23 11.44 1.63
CA SER A 270 25.03 12.11 2.13
C SER A 270 23.73 11.46 1.63
N LYS A 271 23.53 10.17 1.86
CA LYS A 271 22.34 9.40 1.42
C LYS A 271 21.61 8.80 2.60
N SER A 272 20.30 8.55 2.45
CA SER A 272 19.48 7.93 3.48
C SER A 272 18.72 6.71 2.96
N ILE A 273 18.52 5.72 3.83
CA ILE A 273 17.61 4.60 3.63
C ILE A 273 16.58 4.63 4.76
N ILE A 274 15.30 4.59 4.39
CA ILE A 274 14.17 4.68 5.31
C ILE A 274 13.29 3.44 5.12
N GLY A 275 12.96 2.75 6.20
CA GLY A 275 12.01 1.64 6.19
C GLY A 275 10.64 2.08 6.67
N ILE A 276 9.56 1.62 6.03
CA ILE A 276 8.18 1.87 6.47
C ILE A 276 7.44 0.55 6.66
N ASN A 277 6.81 0.40 7.84
CA ASN A 277 5.82 -0.62 8.14
C ASN A 277 4.61 0.05 8.79
N MET A 278 3.55 0.24 8.02
CA MET A 278 2.34 0.95 8.48
C MET A 278 1.62 0.24 9.64
N LEU A 279 1.74 -1.08 9.79
CA LEU A 279 1.19 -1.77 10.95
C LEU A 279 1.92 -1.37 12.25
N GLN A 280 3.24 -1.29 12.21
CA GLN A 280 4.02 -0.83 13.37
C GLN A 280 3.71 0.63 13.71
N ILE A 281 3.47 1.48 12.70
CA ILE A 281 3.03 2.85 12.93
C ILE A 281 1.63 2.86 13.56
N ALA A 282 0.68 2.06 13.05
CA ALA A 282 -0.66 1.98 13.61
C ALA A 282 -0.67 1.48 15.08
N ASP A 283 0.18 0.49 15.39
CA ASP A 283 0.27 -0.10 16.72
C ASP A 283 0.90 0.86 17.76
N HIS A 284 1.90 1.66 17.35
CA HIS A 284 2.70 2.46 18.30
C HIS A 284 2.51 3.98 18.19
N GLN A 285 1.95 4.47 17.08
CA GLN A 285 1.72 5.88 16.81
C GLN A 285 0.36 6.09 16.12
N PRO A 286 -0.77 5.68 16.75
CA PRO A 286 -2.09 5.71 16.12
C PRO A 286 -2.52 7.11 15.65
N GLN A 287 -2.07 8.17 16.31
CA GLN A 287 -2.29 9.56 15.91
C GLN A 287 -1.64 9.92 14.55
N VAL A 288 -0.61 9.19 14.12
CA VAL A 288 -0.05 9.34 12.76
C VAL A 288 -1.02 8.84 11.72
N ILE A 289 -1.69 7.70 11.99
CA ILE A 289 -2.72 7.15 11.10
C ILE A 289 -3.90 8.12 10.98
N GLU A 290 -4.36 8.68 12.09
CA GLU A 290 -5.44 9.67 12.11
C GLU A 290 -5.12 10.90 11.25
N ARG A 291 -3.90 11.48 11.43
CA ARG A 291 -3.44 12.60 10.59
C ARG A 291 -3.39 12.24 9.12
N CYS A 292 -2.81 11.07 8.81
CA CYS A 292 -2.71 10.60 7.41
C CYS A 292 -4.09 10.42 6.79
N LEU A 293 -5.03 9.75 7.46
CA LEU A 293 -6.40 9.56 6.97
C LEU A 293 -7.09 10.91 6.74
N THR A 294 -7.02 11.82 7.72
CA THR A 294 -7.59 13.17 7.61
C THR A 294 -7.04 13.91 6.40
N GLN A 295 -5.72 13.89 6.21
CA GLN A 295 -5.09 14.57 5.09
C GLN A 295 -5.38 13.89 3.75
N VAL A 296 -5.47 12.56 3.72
CA VAL A 296 -5.89 11.79 2.51
C VAL A 296 -7.29 12.21 2.08
N MET A 297 -8.25 12.27 3.02
CA MET A 297 -9.62 12.68 2.72
C MET A 297 -9.69 14.14 2.23
N LYS A 298 -8.87 15.03 2.80
CA LYS A 298 -8.74 16.42 2.33
C LYS A 298 -8.23 16.48 0.89
N LEU A 299 -7.12 15.78 0.58
CA LEU A 299 -6.54 15.75 -0.76
C LEU A 299 -7.48 15.08 -1.79
N TYR A 300 -8.30 14.13 -1.36
CA TYR A 300 -9.37 13.58 -2.18
C TYR A 300 -10.46 14.63 -2.48
N ALA A 301 -10.94 15.34 -1.46
CA ALA A 301 -11.94 16.40 -1.64
C ALA A 301 -11.44 17.57 -2.52
N GLU A 302 -10.14 17.85 -2.50
CA GLU A 302 -9.47 18.84 -3.38
C GLU A 302 -9.23 18.31 -4.82
N GLY A 303 -9.57 17.06 -5.11
CA GLY A 303 -9.36 16.43 -6.42
C GLY A 303 -7.90 16.12 -6.75
N ILE A 304 -6.99 16.15 -5.76
CA ILE A 304 -5.58 15.80 -5.92
C ILE A 304 -5.42 14.28 -5.91
N PHE A 305 -6.07 13.59 -4.97
CA PHE A 305 -6.12 12.16 -4.93
C PHE A 305 -7.34 11.61 -5.67
N ILE A 306 -7.09 10.82 -6.71
CA ILE A 306 -8.10 10.18 -7.55
C ILE A 306 -7.77 8.68 -7.61
N PRO A 307 -8.36 7.86 -6.72
CA PRO A 307 -8.06 6.43 -6.68
C PRO A 307 -8.45 5.73 -7.98
N LYS A 308 -7.59 4.81 -8.41
CA LYS A 308 -7.89 3.90 -9.52
C LYS A 308 -8.32 2.54 -8.96
N ILE A 309 -9.53 2.13 -9.26
CA ILE A 309 -10.01 0.78 -8.98
C ILE A 309 -9.66 -0.12 -10.16
N ALA A 310 -8.93 -1.19 -9.88
CA ALA A 310 -8.51 -2.16 -10.89
C ALA A 310 -9.66 -3.09 -11.25
N ASN A 311 -10.29 -3.67 -10.24
CA ASN A 311 -11.44 -4.55 -10.38
C ASN A 311 -12.16 -4.70 -9.03
N VAL A 312 -13.46 -4.98 -9.08
CA VAL A 312 -14.29 -5.30 -7.93
C VAL A 312 -14.78 -6.74 -8.07
N TYR A 313 -14.52 -7.56 -7.07
CA TYR A 313 -14.91 -8.97 -7.01
C TYR A 313 -16.00 -9.16 -5.96
N LEU A 314 -16.83 -10.17 -6.11
CA LEU A 314 -17.66 -10.67 -5.02
C LEU A 314 -16.83 -11.55 -4.08
N ILE A 315 -17.23 -11.67 -2.82
CA ILE A 315 -16.54 -12.48 -1.82
C ILE A 315 -16.35 -13.94 -2.24
N THR A 316 -17.25 -14.46 -3.04
CA THR A 316 -17.16 -15.82 -3.60
C THR A 316 -16.00 -16.03 -4.56
N ALA A 317 -15.41 -14.95 -5.09
CA ALA A 317 -14.26 -14.94 -5.99
C ALA A 317 -13.00 -14.35 -5.35
N ILE A 318 -12.87 -14.44 -4.01
CA ILE A 318 -11.71 -13.90 -3.28
C ILE A 318 -10.38 -14.53 -3.72
N ASP A 319 -10.39 -15.77 -4.11
CA ASP A 319 -9.24 -16.51 -4.64
C ASP A 319 -8.78 -15.94 -5.99
N GLU A 320 -9.72 -15.62 -6.89
CA GLU A 320 -9.44 -14.94 -8.17
C GLU A 320 -8.88 -13.55 -7.94
N ALA A 321 -9.46 -12.77 -7.00
CA ALA A 321 -8.99 -11.43 -6.62
C ALA A 321 -7.54 -11.47 -6.13
N HIS A 322 -7.21 -12.41 -5.23
CA HIS A 322 -5.85 -12.62 -4.74
C HIS A 322 -4.89 -13.05 -5.86
N ASN A 323 -5.32 -13.96 -6.75
CA ASN A 323 -4.52 -14.40 -7.89
C ASN A 323 -4.24 -13.26 -8.87
N TYR A 324 -5.25 -12.43 -9.16
CA TYR A 324 -5.12 -11.26 -10.03
C TYR A 324 -4.08 -10.27 -9.48
N LEU A 325 -4.13 -9.97 -8.17
CA LEU A 325 -3.16 -9.10 -7.53
C LEU A 325 -1.74 -9.72 -7.50
N GLU A 326 -1.64 -11.01 -7.17
CA GLU A 326 -0.37 -11.74 -7.09
C GLU A 326 0.36 -11.78 -8.44
N ASN A 327 -0.37 -11.95 -9.53
CA ASN A 327 0.16 -11.98 -10.89
C ASN A 327 0.51 -10.58 -11.42
N ARG A 328 0.40 -9.54 -10.57
CA ARG A 328 0.70 -8.15 -10.95
C ARG A 328 -0.09 -7.67 -12.17
N SER A 329 -1.33 -8.15 -12.34
CA SER A 329 -2.19 -7.76 -13.45
C SER A 329 -2.92 -6.45 -13.20
N SER A 330 -3.06 -6.04 -11.92
CA SER A 330 -3.82 -4.86 -11.52
C SER A 330 -3.16 -3.53 -11.90
N ILE A 331 -4.00 -2.54 -12.20
CA ILE A 331 -3.69 -1.10 -12.21
C ILE A 331 -4.56 -0.47 -11.11
N GLY A 332 -3.93 0.02 -10.04
CA GLY A 332 -4.67 0.53 -8.87
C GLY A 332 -5.09 -0.56 -7.88
N LYS A 333 -6.21 -0.35 -7.20
CA LYS A 333 -6.74 -1.18 -6.09
C LYS A 333 -7.61 -2.33 -6.57
N VAL A 334 -7.40 -3.50 -6.01
CA VAL A 334 -8.32 -4.65 -6.12
C VAL A 334 -9.24 -4.62 -4.89
N VAL A 335 -10.54 -4.73 -5.11
CA VAL A 335 -11.57 -4.62 -4.08
C VAL A 335 -12.47 -5.86 -4.10
N VAL A 336 -12.97 -6.24 -2.92
CA VAL A 336 -13.95 -7.32 -2.74
C VAL A 336 -15.15 -6.79 -1.99
N GLN A 337 -16.34 -7.20 -2.41
CA GLN A 337 -17.62 -6.86 -1.80
C GLN A 337 -18.33 -8.12 -1.29
N TRP A 338 -19.13 -7.95 -0.23
CA TRP A 338 -20.00 -9.00 0.34
C TRP A 338 -21.27 -9.19 -0.49
#